data_8388cf03b26752d619a5fe34b903c1bc
#
_entry.id   8388cf03b26752d619a5fe34b903c1bc
#
_cell.length_a   1.000
_cell.length_b   1.000
_cell.length_c   1.000
_cell.angle_alpha   90.00
_cell.angle_beta   90.00
_cell.angle_gamma   90.00
#
_symmetry.space_group_name_H-M   'P 1'
#
loop_
_entity.id
_entity.type
_entity.pdbx_description
1 polymer ?
#
loop_
_entity_poly.entity_id
_entity_poly.type
_entity_poly.pdbx_seq_one_letter_code
_entity_poly.pdbx_strand_id
1 'polypeptide(L)'
;MSAARHKFASLPVLAALASVGAVLGAAAQDRPATTAMSCGQARGLLRARGALVMGTGGFTYDRFVRDRSFCEPTEVTANAFVPTRDNPQCLVGYRCIEPGRDWFGDDE
;
A
#
# COMPACT_ATOMS: atom_id res chain seq x y z
N MET A 1 -40.42 -28.02 22.72
CA MET A 1 -39.96 -28.20 21.35
C MET A 1 -39.65 -26.89 20.65
N SER A 2 -40.51 -25.90 20.77
CA SER A 2 -40.26 -24.63 20.11
C SER A 2 -39.04 -23.91 20.67
N ALA A 3 -38.80 -24.07 21.97
CA ALA A 3 -37.67 -23.37 22.60
C ALA A 3 -36.33 -23.80 22.07
N ALA A 4 -36.20 -25.06 21.67
CA ALA A 4 -34.94 -25.54 21.14
C ALA A 4 -34.54 -24.85 19.84
N ARG A 5 -35.51 -24.50 19.04
CA ARG A 5 -35.22 -23.88 17.76
C ARG A 5 -34.75 -22.44 17.91
N HIS A 6 -35.17 -21.78 18.95
CA HIS A 6 -34.75 -20.39 19.18
C HIS A 6 -33.27 -20.29 19.53
N LYS A 7 -32.73 -21.31 20.18
CA LYS A 7 -31.32 -21.29 20.58
C LYS A 7 -30.40 -21.33 19.35
N PHE A 8 -30.80 -22.06 18.34
CA PHE A 8 -29.95 -22.16 17.16
C PHE A 8 -29.87 -20.86 16.38
N ALA A 9 -30.93 -20.08 16.42
CA ALA A 9 -30.98 -18.83 15.66
C ALA A 9 -30.01 -17.78 16.17
N SER A 10 -29.70 -17.79 17.47
CA SER A 10 -28.84 -16.73 18.05
C SER A 10 -27.36 -16.97 17.76
N LEU A 11 -26.94 -18.22 17.62
CA LEU A 11 -25.52 -18.52 17.44
C LEU A 11 -24.93 -17.94 16.15
N PRO A 12 -25.59 -18.06 15.00
CA PRO A 12 -25.04 -17.49 13.77
C PRO A 12 -24.80 -15.99 13.83
N VAL A 13 -25.65 -15.29 14.56
CA VAL A 13 -25.53 -13.83 14.67
C VAL A 13 -24.24 -13.44 15.36
N LEU A 14 -23.86 -14.13 16.41
CA LEU A 14 -22.63 -13.85 17.13
C LEU A 14 -21.39 -14.09 16.27
N ALA A 15 -21.41 -15.14 15.48
CA ALA A 15 -20.30 -15.44 14.59
C ALA A 15 -20.12 -14.38 13.55
N ALA A 16 -21.19 -13.81 13.05
CA ALA A 16 -21.12 -12.76 12.03
C ALA A 16 -20.44 -11.50 12.57
N LEU A 17 -20.72 -11.14 13.82
CA LEU A 17 -20.10 -9.96 14.42
C LEU A 17 -18.59 -10.13 14.56
N ALA A 18 -18.15 -11.31 14.95
CA ALA A 18 -16.73 -11.57 15.09
C ALA A 18 -16.01 -11.46 13.76
N SER A 19 -16.64 -11.89 12.67
CA SER A 19 -16.04 -11.81 11.35
C SER A 19 -15.81 -10.37 10.90
N VAL A 20 -16.76 -9.50 11.18
CA VAL A 20 -16.64 -8.09 10.81
C VAL A 20 -15.43 -7.45 11.49
N GLY A 21 -15.22 -7.74 12.75
CA GLY A 21 -14.09 -7.18 13.47
C GLY A 21 -12.75 -7.61 12.88
N ALA A 22 -12.64 -8.87 12.48
CA ALA A 22 -11.41 -9.37 11.90
C ALA A 22 -11.09 -8.71 10.56
N VAL A 23 -12.10 -8.45 9.75
CA VAL A 23 -11.90 -7.81 8.45
C VAL A 23 -11.33 -6.40 8.60
N LEU A 24 -11.84 -5.64 9.56
CA LEU A 24 -11.34 -4.27 9.77
C LEU A 24 -9.88 -4.27 10.19
N GLY A 25 -9.47 -5.19 11.04
CA GLY A 25 -8.08 -5.28 11.46
C GLY A 25 -7.15 -5.61 10.30
N ALA A 26 -7.57 -6.52 9.44
CA ALA A 26 -6.74 -6.92 8.31
C ALA A 26 -6.54 -5.78 7.32
N ALA A 27 -7.57 -4.98 7.09
CA ALA A 27 -7.49 -3.88 6.12
C ALA A 27 -6.45 -2.84 6.53
N ALA A 28 -6.28 -2.61 7.84
CA ALA A 28 -5.35 -1.60 8.32
C ALA A 28 -3.88 -1.97 8.09
N GLN A 29 -3.59 -3.24 7.77
CA GLN A 29 -2.23 -3.72 7.64
C GLN A 29 -1.85 -4.09 6.22
N ASP A 30 -2.62 -3.61 5.26
CA ASP A 30 -2.46 -4.06 3.87
C ASP A 30 -1.33 -3.38 3.11
N ARG A 31 -0.79 -2.31 3.66
CA ARG A 31 0.25 -1.56 2.95
C ARG A 31 1.58 -2.30 3.05
N PRO A 32 2.15 -2.72 1.92
CA PRO A 32 3.46 -3.39 1.97
C PRO A 32 4.55 -2.39 2.35
N ALA A 33 5.56 -2.88 3.05
CA ALA A 33 6.69 -2.08 3.50
C ALA A 33 7.93 -2.46 2.72
N THR A 34 8.58 -1.48 2.09
CA THR A 34 9.79 -1.74 1.32
C THR A 34 10.91 -2.26 2.21
N THR A 35 10.95 -1.82 3.46
CA THR A 35 11.98 -2.26 4.41
C THR A 35 11.87 -3.74 4.77
N ALA A 36 10.72 -4.34 4.55
CA ALA A 36 10.52 -5.77 4.80
C ALA A 36 10.78 -6.63 3.57
N MET A 37 11.12 -6.01 2.44
CA MET A 37 11.32 -6.72 1.19
C MET A 37 12.74 -6.49 0.68
N SER A 38 13.21 -7.41 -0.17
CA SER A 38 14.41 -7.14 -0.94
C SER A 38 14.10 -6.14 -2.03
N CYS A 39 15.16 -5.51 -2.57
CA CYS A 39 14.99 -4.59 -3.70
C CYS A 39 14.30 -5.26 -4.88
N GLY A 40 14.70 -6.49 -5.20
CA GLY A 40 14.07 -7.22 -6.27
C GLY A 40 12.59 -7.50 -6.04
N GLN A 41 12.24 -7.83 -4.79
CA GLN A 41 10.84 -8.07 -4.45
C GLN A 41 10.00 -6.81 -4.58
N ALA A 42 10.52 -5.69 -4.09
CA ALA A 42 9.78 -4.43 -4.16
C ALA A 42 9.57 -4.00 -5.61
N ARG A 43 10.60 -4.13 -6.44
CA ARG A 43 10.49 -3.80 -7.85
C ARG A 43 9.51 -4.71 -8.58
N GLY A 44 9.57 -5.99 -8.28
CA GLY A 44 8.66 -6.96 -8.89
C GLY A 44 7.21 -6.71 -8.51
N LEU A 45 6.98 -6.37 -7.25
CA LEU A 45 5.63 -6.10 -6.78
C LEU A 45 5.06 -4.87 -7.49
N LEU A 46 5.84 -3.80 -7.58
CA LEU A 46 5.38 -2.60 -8.26
C LEU A 46 5.14 -2.86 -9.74
N ARG A 47 6.02 -3.62 -10.36
CA ARG A 47 5.87 -3.94 -11.78
C ARG A 47 4.58 -4.72 -12.03
N ALA A 48 4.24 -5.61 -11.12
CA ALA A 48 3.03 -6.40 -11.26
C ALA A 48 1.76 -5.59 -11.04
N ARG A 49 1.81 -4.64 -10.12
CA ARG A 49 0.63 -3.84 -9.75
C ARG A 49 0.46 -2.60 -10.61
N GLY A 50 1.55 -2.04 -11.11
CA GLY A 50 1.51 -0.80 -11.91
C GLY A 50 1.60 0.44 -11.06
N ALA A 51 0.76 0.56 -10.05
CA ALA A 51 0.79 1.65 -9.08
C ALA A 51 0.47 1.08 -7.72
N LEU A 52 1.18 1.55 -6.69
CA LEU A 52 1.04 0.96 -5.37
C LEU A 52 1.56 1.92 -4.31
N VAL A 53 0.82 2.02 -3.20
CA VAL A 53 1.28 2.75 -2.02
C VAL A 53 2.07 1.78 -1.15
N MET A 54 3.31 2.15 -0.83
CA MET A 54 4.17 1.32 0.01
C MET A 54 4.72 2.15 1.16
N GLY A 55 4.85 1.51 2.32
CA GLY A 55 5.56 2.10 3.43
C GLY A 55 7.05 2.09 3.15
N THR A 56 7.75 3.12 3.60
CA THR A 56 9.20 3.25 3.36
C THR A 56 10.02 3.31 4.65
N GLY A 57 9.39 2.95 5.76
CA GLY A 57 10.04 2.91 7.07
C GLY A 57 9.35 3.83 8.04
N GLY A 58 9.17 3.36 9.28
CA GLY A 58 8.50 4.14 10.31
C GLY A 58 7.11 4.59 9.86
N PHE A 59 6.89 5.88 9.88
CA PHE A 59 5.59 6.45 9.49
C PHE A 59 5.56 6.96 8.05
N THR A 60 6.67 6.82 7.33
CA THR A 60 6.72 7.33 5.96
C THR A 60 6.14 6.34 4.97
N TYR A 61 5.50 6.86 3.96
CA TYR A 61 4.96 6.06 2.86
C TYR A 61 4.76 6.97 1.66
N ASP A 62 4.60 6.35 0.48
CA ASP A 62 4.40 7.10 -0.73
C ASP A 62 3.72 6.23 -1.77
N ARG A 63 3.23 6.85 -2.83
CA ARG A 63 2.65 6.15 -3.95
C ARG A 63 3.70 6.04 -5.06
N PHE A 64 3.95 4.83 -5.49
CA PHE A 64 4.94 4.55 -6.54
C PHE A 64 4.25 4.04 -7.78
N VAL A 65 4.85 4.30 -8.94
CA VAL A 65 4.30 3.86 -10.21
C VAL A 65 5.39 3.14 -11.02
N ARG A 66 4.93 2.19 -11.82
CA ARG A 66 5.81 1.43 -12.69
C ARG A 66 6.30 2.27 -13.87
N ASP A 67 5.44 3.16 -14.38
CA ASP A 67 5.78 4.01 -15.51
C ASP A 67 4.81 5.19 -15.57
N ARG A 68 5.02 6.05 -16.54
CA ARG A 68 4.28 7.31 -16.63
C ARG A 68 2.80 7.12 -16.91
N SER A 69 2.39 6.00 -17.44
CA SER A 69 0.97 5.79 -17.76
C SER A 69 0.08 5.85 -16.53
N PHE A 70 0.65 5.72 -15.34
CA PHE A 70 -0.10 5.80 -14.08
C PHE A 70 -0.09 7.20 -13.47
N CYS A 71 0.47 8.18 -14.18
CA CYS A 71 0.49 9.57 -13.73
C CYS A 71 -0.59 10.38 -14.42
N GLU A 72 -0.89 11.54 -13.87
CA GLU A 72 -1.78 12.48 -14.51
C GLU A 72 -1.11 13.09 -15.74
N PRO A 73 -1.89 13.59 -16.71
CA PRO A 73 -1.29 14.15 -17.93
C PRO A 73 -0.30 15.30 -17.69
N THR A 74 -0.47 16.04 -16.60
CA THR A 74 0.41 17.15 -16.28
C THR A 74 1.64 16.74 -15.50
N GLU A 75 1.74 15.46 -15.15
CA GLU A 75 2.82 14.97 -14.33
C GLU A 75 3.90 14.28 -15.16
N VAL A 76 5.08 14.24 -14.60
CA VAL A 76 6.20 13.48 -15.14
C VAL A 76 6.68 12.51 -14.06
N THR A 77 7.51 11.55 -14.47
CA THR A 77 8.06 10.58 -13.53
C THR A 77 9.38 11.07 -12.97
N ALA A 78 9.61 10.78 -11.70
CA ALA A 78 10.90 10.99 -11.04
C ALA A 78 11.33 9.67 -10.45
N ASN A 79 12.64 9.38 -10.54
CA ASN A 79 13.17 8.15 -9.96
C ASN A 79 12.87 8.08 -8.47
N ALA A 80 12.45 6.92 -8.01
CA ALA A 80 12.09 6.72 -6.61
C ALA A 80 13.05 5.73 -5.98
N PHE A 81 13.85 6.22 -5.02
CA PHE A 81 14.78 5.39 -4.26
C PHE A 81 14.21 5.18 -2.86
N VAL A 82 14.16 3.95 -2.44
CA VAL A 82 13.60 3.59 -1.14
C VAL A 82 14.53 2.62 -0.42
N PRO A 83 14.50 2.61 0.92
CA PRO A 83 15.26 1.61 1.66
C PRO A 83 14.57 0.25 1.57
N THR A 84 15.36 -0.76 1.28
CA THR A 84 14.88 -2.15 1.29
C THR A 84 15.77 -2.95 2.23
N ARG A 85 15.40 -4.19 2.46
CA ARG A 85 16.13 -5.03 3.39
C ARG A 85 17.59 -5.21 3.00
N ASP A 86 17.88 -5.23 1.71
CA ASP A 86 19.24 -5.49 1.20
C ASP A 86 19.86 -4.30 0.49
N ASN A 87 19.18 -3.16 0.41
CA ASN A 87 19.71 -2.00 -0.30
C ASN A 87 19.10 -0.73 0.26
N PRO A 88 19.91 0.15 0.87
CA PRO A 88 19.36 1.39 1.45
C PRO A 88 18.85 2.38 0.42
N GLN A 89 19.23 2.23 -0.85
CA GLN A 89 18.76 3.13 -1.92
C GLN A 89 18.35 2.32 -3.13
N CYS A 90 17.31 1.55 -2.98
CA CYS A 90 16.76 0.72 -4.04
C CYS A 90 15.93 1.57 -4.99
N LEU A 91 16.28 1.56 -6.26
CA LEU A 91 15.45 2.22 -7.28
C LEU A 91 14.25 1.31 -7.54
N VAL A 92 13.15 1.59 -6.88
CA VAL A 92 11.97 0.72 -6.95
C VAL A 92 11.13 0.99 -8.18
N GLY A 93 11.14 2.21 -8.67
CA GLY A 93 10.34 2.63 -9.80
C GLY A 93 10.32 4.14 -9.82
N TYR A 94 9.12 4.71 -9.94
CA TYR A 94 9.00 6.16 -10.10
C TYR A 94 7.91 6.71 -9.22
N ARG A 95 7.97 8.02 -9.01
CA ARG A 95 6.87 8.79 -8.47
C ARG A 95 6.37 9.76 -9.51
N CYS A 96 5.12 10.14 -9.41
CA CYS A 96 4.54 11.15 -10.29
C CYS A 96 4.71 12.51 -9.64
N ILE A 97 5.30 13.47 -10.35
CA ILE A 97 5.50 14.81 -9.85
C ILE A 97 5.02 15.82 -10.88
N GLU A 98 4.61 16.99 -10.40
CA GLU A 98 4.25 18.09 -11.27
C GLU A 98 5.47 18.99 -11.41
N PRO A 99 6.09 19.06 -12.59
CA PRO A 99 7.41 19.67 -12.74
C PRO A 99 7.51 21.09 -12.19
N GLY A 100 6.48 21.91 -12.42
CA GLY A 100 6.54 23.28 -11.97
C GLY A 100 6.52 23.42 -10.47
N ARG A 101 5.65 22.66 -9.83
CA ARG A 101 5.46 22.76 -8.38
C ARG A 101 6.66 22.23 -7.61
N ASP A 102 7.14 21.08 -8.01
CA ASP A 102 8.26 20.46 -7.31
C ASP A 102 9.53 21.28 -7.47
N TRP A 103 9.69 21.86 -8.63
CA TRP A 103 10.85 22.70 -8.89
C TRP A 103 10.94 23.87 -7.92
N PHE A 104 9.81 24.52 -7.68
CA PHE A 104 9.79 25.66 -6.76
C PHE A 104 9.82 25.22 -5.31
N GLY A 105 9.25 24.09 -5.02
CA GLY A 105 9.24 23.55 -3.65
C GLY A 105 10.63 23.26 -3.14
N ASP A 106 11.50 22.80 -4.01
CA ASP A 106 12.86 22.44 -3.63
C ASP A 106 13.69 23.64 -3.17
N ASP A 107 13.32 24.82 -3.62
CA ASP A 107 14.08 26.02 -3.30
C ASP A 107 13.81 26.52 -1.89
N GLU A 108 12.82 25.96 -1.25
CA GLU A 108 12.42 26.44 0.07
C GLU A 108 12.84 25.50 1.15
#